data_2ccc4b16cf0ad03fe8f0538654f32b8e
#
_entry.id   2ccc4b16cf0ad03fe8f0538654f32b8e
#
_cell.length_a   1.000
_cell.length_b   1.000
_cell.length_c   1.000
_cell.angle_alpha   90.00
_cell.angle_beta   90.00
_cell.angle_gamma   90.00
#
_symmetry.space_group_name_H-M   'P 1'
#
loop_
_entity.id
_entity.type
_entity.pdbx_description
1 polymer ?
#
loop_
_entity_poly.entity_id
_entity_poly.type
_entity_poly.pdbx_seq_one_letter_code
_entity_poly.pdbx_strand_id
1 'polypeptide(L)'
;VDPACARRVIAQVEPLQARFQAELGSRFAWLSDEWYLMAGLPLPARVAYEDLPQEGNGVGSIRAFLEAMDDATADLPAALPAPRRVSWVVGQLVAGALQPAVDRLNAVEGLEVLMHGLPSPYWGQEQVVTGLLTGSDLLEGLQGRDLGEELLLPAVMLRQGEPVFLDDRRLET
;
A
#
# COMPACT_ATOMS: atom_id res chain seq x y z
N VAL A 1 16.12 -3.03 5.71
CA VAL A 1 16.11 -1.92 6.70
C VAL A 1 15.35 -2.40 7.92
N ASP A 2 15.92 -2.31 9.12
CA ASP A 2 15.21 -2.64 10.35
C ASP A 2 14.41 -1.43 10.89
N PRO A 3 13.41 -1.65 11.76
CA PRO A 3 12.59 -0.57 12.32
C PRO A 3 13.39 0.52 13.06
N ALA A 4 14.48 0.14 13.73
CA ALA A 4 15.33 1.11 14.45
C ALA A 4 16.10 2.00 13.48
N CYS A 5 16.55 1.45 12.35
CA CYS A 5 17.18 2.23 11.29
C CYS A 5 16.16 3.21 10.67
N ALA A 6 14.94 2.75 10.37
CA ALA A 6 13.90 3.60 9.83
C ALA A 6 13.58 4.79 10.76
N ARG A 7 13.43 4.53 12.06
CA ARG A 7 13.21 5.61 13.06
C ARG A 7 14.36 6.61 13.12
N ARG A 8 15.61 6.16 13.00
CA ARG A 8 16.77 7.08 12.97
C ARG A 8 16.74 7.98 11.74
N VAL A 9 16.39 7.44 10.56
CA VAL A 9 16.29 8.23 9.35
C VAL A 9 15.17 9.28 9.48
N ILE A 10 14.01 8.89 9.98
CA ILE A 10 12.89 9.81 10.23
C ILE A 10 13.36 10.95 11.18
N ALA A 11 13.97 10.61 12.30
CA ALA A 11 14.46 11.57 13.28
C ALA A 11 15.55 12.53 12.72
N GLN A 12 16.27 12.13 11.69
CA GLN A 12 17.23 13.01 11.00
C GLN A 12 16.55 13.95 10.00
N VAL A 13 15.50 13.51 9.32
CA VAL A 13 14.83 14.28 8.27
C VAL A 13 13.81 15.28 8.84
N GLU A 14 13.05 14.93 9.87
CA GLU A 14 12.03 15.81 10.45
C GLU A 14 12.54 17.20 10.86
N PRO A 15 13.70 17.36 11.54
CA PRO A 15 14.24 18.69 11.85
C PRO A 15 14.62 19.50 10.60
N LEU A 16 15.06 18.83 9.51
CA LEU A 16 15.36 19.47 8.25
C LEU A 16 14.09 19.96 7.57
N GLN A 17 13.01 19.15 7.60
CA GLN A 17 11.70 19.55 7.09
C GLN A 17 11.16 20.77 7.83
N ALA A 18 11.26 20.80 9.16
CA ALA A 18 10.82 21.94 9.96
C ALA A 18 11.60 23.22 9.61
N ARG A 19 12.92 23.11 9.42
CA ARG A 19 13.76 24.21 9.00
C ARG A 19 13.38 24.70 7.60
N PHE A 20 13.26 23.81 6.62
CA PHE A 20 12.89 24.18 5.26
C PHE A 20 11.50 24.80 5.18
N GLN A 21 10.55 24.28 5.98
CA GLN A 21 9.22 24.86 6.08
C GLN A 21 9.28 26.32 6.58
N ALA A 22 10.14 26.61 7.55
CA ALA A 22 10.30 27.97 8.08
C ALA A 22 11.04 28.89 7.12
N GLU A 23 12.05 28.40 6.41
CA GLU A 23 12.91 29.20 5.52
C GLU A 23 12.33 29.37 4.11
N LEU A 24 11.67 28.33 3.57
CA LEU A 24 11.24 28.24 2.18
C LEU A 24 9.73 28.21 2.00
N GLY A 25 8.96 28.01 3.07
CA GLY A 25 7.51 27.81 2.99
C GLY A 25 7.11 26.43 2.48
N SER A 26 8.07 25.49 2.35
CA SER A 26 7.86 24.11 1.92
C SER A 26 8.78 23.18 2.71
N ARG A 27 8.32 21.95 2.97
CA ARG A 27 9.15 20.92 3.63
C ARG A 27 10.36 20.51 2.80
N PHE A 28 10.28 20.67 1.48
CA PHE A 28 11.34 20.46 0.49
C PHE A 28 11.90 19.03 0.41
N ALA A 29 12.06 18.33 1.53
CA ALA A 29 12.54 16.95 1.60
C ALA A 29 11.46 16.08 2.26
N TRP A 30 11.05 15.00 1.59
CA TRP A 30 10.07 14.05 2.12
C TRP A 30 10.66 12.65 2.18
N LEU A 31 10.16 11.87 3.12
CA LEU A 31 10.37 10.43 3.15
C LEU A 31 9.16 9.74 2.50
N SER A 32 9.40 8.65 1.79
CA SER A 32 8.31 7.80 1.32
C SER A 32 7.54 7.20 2.50
N ASP A 33 6.29 6.88 2.29
CA ASP A 33 5.40 6.27 3.30
C ASP A 33 5.99 4.98 3.88
N GLU A 34 6.75 4.27 3.09
CA GLU A 34 7.48 3.06 3.44
C GLU A 34 8.34 3.22 4.70
N TRP A 35 9.02 4.38 4.87
CA TRP A 35 9.85 4.63 6.05
C TRP A 35 9.05 4.62 7.34
N TYR A 36 7.85 5.22 7.31
CA TYR A 36 6.95 5.25 8.47
C TYR A 36 6.40 3.87 8.78
N LEU A 37 5.97 3.11 7.76
CA LEU A 37 5.49 1.74 7.92
C LEU A 37 6.58 0.82 8.48
N MET A 38 7.81 0.87 7.93
CA MET A 38 8.95 0.11 8.46
C MET A 38 9.32 0.49 9.90
N ALA A 39 9.16 1.76 10.26
CA ALA A 39 9.39 2.23 11.63
C ALA A 39 8.29 1.79 12.61
N GLY A 40 7.18 1.25 12.12
CA GLY A 40 5.97 0.99 12.92
C GLY A 40 5.33 2.27 13.43
N LEU A 41 5.42 3.34 12.66
CA LEU A 41 4.83 4.64 12.96
C LEU A 41 3.60 4.90 12.07
N PRO A 42 2.62 5.69 12.53
CA PRO A 42 1.53 6.13 11.68
C PRO A 42 2.07 7.00 10.53
N LEU A 43 1.41 6.90 9.37
CA LEU A 43 1.71 7.78 8.24
C LEU A 43 1.43 9.24 8.63
N PRO A 44 2.25 10.19 8.20
CA PRO A 44 1.97 11.61 8.38
C PRO A 44 0.57 12.00 7.86
N ALA A 45 -0.02 13.06 8.42
CA ALA A 45 -1.27 13.60 7.90
C ALA A 45 -1.07 14.19 6.50
N ARG A 46 -2.12 14.23 5.68
CA ARG A 46 -2.11 14.71 4.29
C ARG A 46 -1.37 16.05 4.13
N VAL A 47 -1.60 16.98 5.04
CA VAL A 47 -0.97 18.32 5.02
C VAL A 47 0.56 18.26 5.08
N ALA A 48 1.15 17.18 5.61
CA ALA A 48 2.59 17.00 5.67
C ALA A 48 3.22 16.70 4.30
N TYR A 49 2.42 16.26 3.35
CA TYR A 49 2.85 15.94 1.98
C TYR A 49 2.57 17.07 0.99
N GLU A 50 2.03 18.21 1.47
CA GLU A 50 1.66 19.36 0.64
C GLU A 50 0.74 18.93 -0.53
N ASP A 51 1.06 19.30 -1.78
CA ASP A 51 0.31 18.91 -2.98
C ASP A 51 0.78 17.57 -3.58
N LEU A 52 1.41 16.70 -2.79
CA LEU A 52 1.98 15.41 -3.23
C LEU A 52 2.99 15.51 -4.39
N PRO A 53 3.98 16.39 -4.33
CA PRO A 53 4.90 16.62 -5.45
C PRO A 53 5.76 15.40 -5.80
N GLN A 54 5.81 14.39 -4.92
CA GLN A 54 6.60 13.17 -5.05
C GLN A 54 5.74 11.89 -4.94
N GLU A 55 4.44 11.97 -5.24
CA GLU A 55 3.53 10.82 -5.13
C GLU A 55 4.03 9.61 -5.91
N GLY A 56 4.51 9.82 -7.14
CA GLY A 56 5.08 8.75 -7.98
C GLY A 56 6.32 8.06 -7.40
N ASN A 57 6.95 8.65 -6.38
CA ASN A 57 8.08 8.08 -5.64
C ASN A 57 7.64 7.52 -4.27
N GLY A 58 6.35 7.27 -4.05
CA GLY A 58 5.81 6.69 -2.82
C GLY A 58 5.70 7.67 -1.65
N VAL A 59 5.80 8.98 -1.90
CA VAL A 59 5.64 10.02 -0.88
C VAL A 59 4.17 10.42 -0.80
N GLY A 60 3.48 9.95 0.25
CA GLY A 60 2.06 10.22 0.47
C GLY A 60 1.10 9.39 -0.37
N SER A 61 1.58 8.47 -1.21
CA SER A 61 0.73 7.64 -2.07
C SER A 61 -0.16 6.69 -1.26
N ILE A 62 0.37 6.06 -0.21
CA ILE A 62 -0.41 5.19 0.67
C ILE A 62 -1.39 6.03 1.49
N ARG A 63 -0.98 7.22 1.97
CA ARG A 63 -1.88 8.15 2.65
C ARG A 63 -3.05 8.55 1.75
N ALA A 64 -2.79 8.95 0.50
CA ALA A 64 -3.82 9.33 -0.46
C ALA A 64 -4.77 8.16 -0.76
N PHE A 65 -4.23 6.95 -0.91
CA PHE A 65 -5.03 5.75 -1.11
C PHE A 65 -5.94 5.44 0.08
N LEU A 66 -5.44 5.54 1.32
CA LEU A 66 -6.24 5.30 2.52
C LEU A 66 -7.39 6.33 2.64
N GLU A 67 -7.14 7.60 2.34
CA GLU A 67 -8.17 8.64 2.32
C GLU A 67 -9.24 8.34 1.24
N ALA A 68 -8.83 7.97 0.04
CA ALA A 68 -9.76 7.57 -1.02
C ALA A 68 -10.58 6.31 -0.65
N MET A 69 -9.96 5.36 0.07
CA MET A 69 -10.68 4.19 0.59
C MET A 69 -11.67 4.57 1.70
N ASP A 70 -11.31 5.49 2.58
CA ASP A 70 -12.22 5.99 3.62
C ASP A 70 -13.46 6.66 2.98
N ASP A 71 -13.26 7.49 1.97
CA ASP A 71 -14.34 8.14 1.21
C ASP A 71 -15.20 7.11 0.46
N ALA A 72 -14.58 6.17 -0.24
CA ALA A 72 -15.27 5.14 -1.02
C ALA A 72 -16.07 4.17 -0.14
N THR A 73 -15.65 3.97 1.11
CA THR A 73 -16.32 3.06 2.05
C THR A 73 -17.24 3.77 3.06
N ALA A 74 -17.47 5.07 2.91
CA ALA A 74 -18.32 5.84 3.83
C ALA A 74 -19.79 5.41 3.77
N ASP A 75 -20.30 5.06 2.58
CA ASP A 75 -21.70 4.73 2.32
C ASP A 75 -21.87 3.30 1.77
N LEU A 76 -21.23 2.33 2.40
CA LEU A 76 -21.37 0.92 2.03
C LEU A 76 -22.80 0.41 2.32
N PRO A 77 -23.36 -0.47 1.46
CA PRO A 77 -24.63 -1.12 1.74
C PRO A 77 -24.51 -2.04 2.97
N ALA A 78 -25.61 -2.27 3.67
CA ALA A 78 -25.61 -3.19 4.80
C ALA A 78 -25.37 -4.65 4.36
N ALA A 79 -25.83 -5.01 3.14
CA ALA A 79 -25.71 -6.37 2.58
C ALA A 79 -25.57 -6.32 1.06
N LEU A 80 -24.92 -7.32 0.50
CA LEU A 80 -24.90 -7.57 -0.95
C LEU A 80 -26.12 -8.39 -1.39
N PRO A 81 -26.59 -8.23 -2.65
CA PRO A 81 -27.70 -9.01 -3.21
C PRO A 81 -27.36 -10.49 -3.39
N ALA A 82 -26.09 -10.83 -3.51
CA ALA A 82 -25.56 -12.20 -3.52
C ALA A 82 -24.19 -12.22 -2.85
N PRO A 83 -23.83 -13.31 -2.17
CA PRO A 83 -22.51 -13.43 -1.55
C PRO A 83 -21.39 -13.27 -2.57
N ARG A 84 -20.33 -12.58 -2.18
CA ARG A 84 -19.11 -12.37 -2.97
C ARG A 84 -17.89 -12.63 -2.09
N ARG A 85 -16.94 -13.37 -2.65
CA ARG A 85 -15.68 -13.67 -1.99
C ARG A 85 -14.53 -13.29 -2.89
N VAL A 86 -13.74 -12.30 -2.47
CA VAL A 86 -12.68 -11.73 -3.30
C VAL A 86 -11.36 -11.73 -2.54
N SER A 87 -10.28 -11.99 -3.24
CA SER A 87 -8.92 -11.83 -2.72
C SER A 87 -8.33 -10.50 -3.13
N TRP A 88 -7.63 -9.84 -2.21
CA TRP A 88 -6.91 -8.61 -2.48
C TRP A 88 -5.43 -8.80 -2.14
N VAL A 89 -4.55 -8.68 -3.14
CA VAL A 89 -3.10 -8.86 -2.97
C VAL A 89 -2.42 -7.53 -2.75
N VAL A 90 -1.59 -7.47 -1.72
CA VAL A 90 -0.79 -6.28 -1.37
C VAL A 90 0.60 -6.68 -0.91
N GLY A 91 1.55 -5.76 -0.91
CA GLY A 91 2.85 -5.99 -0.30
C GLY A 91 2.74 -6.16 1.22
N GLN A 92 3.54 -7.04 1.80
CA GLN A 92 3.50 -7.35 3.23
C GLN A 92 3.63 -6.10 4.11
N LEU A 93 4.44 -5.14 3.71
CA LEU A 93 4.65 -3.90 4.46
C LEU A 93 3.37 -3.06 4.60
N VAL A 94 2.50 -3.10 3.60
CA VAL A 94 1.31 -2.23 3.51
C VAL A 94 0.09 -2.87 4.15
N ALA A 95 0.06 -4.21 4.29
CA ALA A 95 -1.10 -4.96 4.75
C ALA A 95 -1.69 -4.43 6.07
N GLY A 96 -0.84 -4.16 7.06
CA GLY A 96 -1.29 -3.63 8.36
C GLY A 96 -2.01 -2.28 8.26
N ALA A 97 -1.57 -1.41 7.36
CA ALA A 97 -2.18 -0.10 7.16
C ALA A 97 -3.56 -0.20 6.44
N LEU A 98 -3.76 -1.24 5.65
CA LEU A 98 -5.00 -1.48 4.89
C LEU A 98 -6.03 -2.31 5.67
N GLN A 99 -5.64 -2.98 6.76
CA GLN A 99 -6.53 -3.85 7.53
C GLN A 99 -7.83 -3.15 7.98
N PRO A 100 -7.84 -1.90 8.46
CA PRO A 100 -9.09 -1.23 8.83
C PRO A 100 -10.08 -1.06 7.67
N ALA A 101 -9.59 -0.89 6.43
CA ALA A 101 -10.44 -0.82 5.25
C ALA A 101 -11.05 -2.19 4.92
N VAL A 102 -10.27 -3.26 5.04
CA VAL A 102 -10.74 -4.64 4.87
C VAL A 102 -11.80 -4.98 5.92
N ASP A 103 -11.59 -4.57 7.17
CA ASP A 103 -12.56 -4.83 8.26
C ASP A 103 -13.90 -4.13 7.98
N ARG A 104 -13.88 -2.90 7.44
CA ARG A 104 -15.11 -2.20 7.02
C ARG A 104 -15.82 -2.89 5.85
N LEU A 105 -15.07 -3.36 4.86
CA LEU A 105 -15.64 -4.12 3.74
C LEU A 105 -16.26 -5.43 4.23
N ASN A 106 -15.60 -6.14 5.13
CA ASN A 106 -16.08 -7.38 5.71
C ASN A 106 -17.25 -7.19 6.70
N ALA A 107 -17.58 -5.97 7.08
CA ALA A 107 -18.79 -5.67 7.84
C ALA A 107 -20.07 -5.68 6.97
N VAL A 108 -19.92 -5.67 5.63
CA VAL A 108 -21.04 -5.79 4.69
C VAL A 108 -21.49 -7.25 4.62
N GLU A 109 -22.74 -7.54 4.94
CA GLU A 109 -23.28 -8.89 4.88
C GLU A 109 -23.17 -9.47 3.46
N GLY A 110 -22.61 -10.65 3.32
CA GLY A 110 -22.40 -11.32 2.04
C GLY A 110 -21.12 -10.89 1.31
N LEU A 111 -20.28 -10.02 1.86
CA LEU A 111 -18.95 -9.72 1.31
C LEU A 111 -17.85 -10.34 2.18
N GLU A 112 -16.97 -11.10 1.56
CA GLU A 112 -15.74 -11.60 2.19
C GLU A 112 -14.51 -11.14 1.38
N VAL A 113 -13.70 -10.27 1.97
CA VAL A 113 -12.43 -9.79 1.39
C VAL A 113 -11.28 -10.49 2.10
N LEU A 114 -10.55 -11.30 1.37
CA LEU A 114 -9.35 -12.02 1.82
C LEU A 114 -8.12 -11.20 1.42
N MET A 115 -7.51 -10.48 2.35
CA MET A 115 -6.29 -9.74 2.06
C MET A 115 -5.06 -10.65 2.18
N HIS A 116 -4.25 -10.70 1.13
CA HIS A 116 -2.98 -11.44 1.07
C HIS A 116 -1.81 -10.47 1.06
N GLY A 117 -1.20 -10.25 2.22
CA GLY A 117 0.11 -9.60 2.31
C GLY A 117 1.19 -10.57 1.84
N LEU A 118 1.95 -10.20 0.81
CA LEU A 118 3.01 -11.04 0.26
C LEU A 118 4.38 -10.39 0.47
N PRO A 119 5.39 -11.18 0.89
CA PRO A 119 6.79 -10.80 0.76
C PRO A 119 7.23 -10.87 -0.71
N SER A 120 8.43 -10.42 -1.00
CA SER A 120 9.04 -10.62 -2.32
C SER A 120 10.32 -11.46 -2.23
N PRO A 121 10.24 -12.78 -2.43
CA PRO A 121 11.41 -13.65 -2.63
C PRO A 121 12.27 -13.19 -3.81
N TYR A 122 11.67 -12.65 -4.86
CA TYR A 122 12.38 -12.14 -6.03
C TYR A 122 13.42 -11.06 -5.66
N TRP A 123 13.07 -10.13 -4.77
CA TRP A 123 13.98 -9.11 -4.26
C TRP A 123 14.68 -9.52 -2.95
N GLY A 124 14.33 -10.68 -2.39
CA GLY A 124 14.80 -11.09 -1.06
C GLY A 124 14.26 -10.18 0.07
N GLN A 125 13.03 -9.67 -0.06
CA GLN A 125 12.44 -8.71 0.88
C GLN A 125 11.19 -9.28 1.55
N GLU A 126 11.24 -9.42 2.88
CA GLU A 126 10.07 -9.76 3.70
C GLU A 126 9.07 -8.59 3.77
N GLN A 127 9.58 -7.37 3.91
CA GLN A 127 8.79 -6.15 4.00
C GLN A 127 8.89 -5.40 2.66
N VAL A 128 7.92 -5.60 1.81
CA VAL A 128 7.87 -5.02 0.46
C VAL A 128 6.59 -4.20 0.29
N VAL A 129 6.70 -3.09 -0.44
CA VAL A 129 5.53 -2.31 -0.88
C VAL A 129 4.87 -2.97 -2.09
N THR A 130 3.58 -2.73 -2.25
CA THR A 130 2.75 -3.38 -3.27
C THR A 130 3.30 -3.23 -4.69
N GLY A 131 3.81 -2.04 -5.04
CA GLY A 131 4.33 -1.76 -6.39
C GLY A 131 5.63 -2.49 -6.75
N LEU A 132 6.29 -3.14 -5.80
CA LEU A 132 7.49 -3.94 -6.04
C LEU A 132 7.21 -5.45 -6.13
N LEU A 133 5.97 -5.89 -5.91
CA LEU A 133 5.60 -7.30 -6.12
C LEU A 133 5.70 -7.66 -7.61
N THR A 134 6.35 -8.78 -7.87
CA THR A 134 6.52 -9.32 -9.23
C THR A 134 5.48 -10.40 -9.52
N GLY A 135 5.32 -10.77 -10.80
CA GLY A 135 4.47 -11.89 -11.18
C GLY A 135 4.94 -13.21 -10.56
N SER A 136 6.26 -13.39 -10.38
CA SER A 136 6.83 -14.55 -9.69
C SER A 136 6.44 -14.61 -8.22
N ASP A 137 6.47 -13.46 -7.50
CA ASP A 137 6.07 -13.38 -6.10
C ASP A 137 4.58 -13.74 -5.94
N LEU A 138 3.73 -13.31 -6.87
CA LEU A 138 2.31 -13.65 -6.85
C LEU A 138 2.09 -15.15 -7.04
N LEU A 139 2.73 -15.75 -8.06
CA LEU A 139 2.58 -17.17 -8.36
C LEU A 139 3.03 -18.06 -7.17
N GLU A 140 4.15 -17.71 -6.55
CA GLU A 140 4.66 -18.42 -5.39
C GLU A 140 3.82 -18.16 -4.14
N GLY A 141 3.55 -16.89 -3.85
CA GLY A 141 2.89 -16.46 -2.61
C GLY A 141 1.41 -16.84 -2.53
N LEU A 142 0.73 -17.03 -3.67
CA LEU A 142 -0.68 -17.43 -3.73
C LEU A 142 -0.90 -18.92 -3.90
N GLN A 143 0.16 -19.70 -4.13
CA GLN A 143 0.05 -21.13 -4.35
C GLN A 143 -0.65 -21.83 -3.17
N GLY A 144 -1.72 -22.56 -3.47
CA GLY A 144 -2.48 -23.32 -2.49
C GLY A 144 -3.36 -22.50 -1.53
N ARG A 145 -3.45 -21.18 -1.73
CA ARG A 145 -4.39 -20.33 -0.99
C ARG A 145 -5.78 -20.39 -1.62
N ASP A 146 -6.78 -20.21 -0.78
CA ASP A 146 -8.14 -19.97 -1.24
C ASP A 146 -8.24 -18.51 -1.71
N LEU A 147 -8.54 -18.31 -2.96
CA LEU A 147 -8.59 -16.96 -3.59
C LEU A 147 -10.02 -16.43 -3.80
N GLY A 148 -11.04 -17.26 -3.46
CA GLY A 148 -12.42 -16.86 -3.72
C GLY A 148 -12.74 -16.83 -5.22
N GLU A 149 -13.64 -15.93 -5.61
CA GLU A 149 -14.16 -15.82 -6.98
C GLU A 149 -13.35 -14.87 -7.86
N GLU A 150 -12.76 -13.86 -7.26
CA GLU A 150 -12.01 -12.80 -7.94
C GLU A 150 -10.70 -12.47 -7.21
N LEU A 151 -9.67 -12.15 -7.98
CA LEU A 151 -8.38 -11.71 -7.49
C LEU A 151 -8.14 -10.24 -7.88
N LEU A 152 -8.12 -9.35 -6.89
CA LEU A 152 -7.85 -7.94 -7.07
C LEU A 152 -6.33 -7.70 -6.99
N LEU A 153 -5.76 -7.24 -8.10
CA LEU A 153 -4.36 -6.86 -8.21
C LEU A 153 -4.27 -5.34 -8.41
N PRO A 154 -3.66 -4.60 -7.47
CA PRO A 154 -3.43 -3.17 -7.64
C PRO A 154 -2.60 -2.87 -8.89
N ALA A 155 -3.06 -1.93 -9.71
CA ALA A 155 -2.40 -1.58 -10.98
C ALA A 155 -0.95 -1.08 -10.78
N VAL A 156 -0.61 -0.62 -9.58
CA VAL A 156 0.76 -0.19 -9.22
C VAL A 156 1.80 -1.31 -9.34
N MET A 157 1.39 -2.58 -9.38
CA MET A 157 2.26 -3.74 -9.63
C MET A 157 2.70 -3.85 -11.11
N LEU A 158 1.99 -3.17 -12.00
CA LEU A 158 2.22 -3.25 -13.44
C LEU A 158 2.97 -2.03 -13.95
N ARG A 159 3.70 -2.19 -15.04
CA ARG A 159 4.29 -1.07 -15.77
C ARG A 159 3.19 -0.14 -16.27
N GLN A 160 3.45 1.15 -16.22
CA GLN A 160 2.47 2.14 -16.65
C GLN A 160 2.04 1.91 -18.11
N GLY A 161 0.74 1.64 -18.29
CA GLY A 161 0.15 1.44 -19.62
C GLY A 161 0.34 0.05 -20.23
N GLU A 162 0.98 -0.88 -19.50
CA GLU A 162 1.20 -2.24 -19.98
C GLU A 162 0.78 -3.28 -18.92
N PRO A 163 0.16 -4.43 -19.32
CA PRO A 163 -0.17 -5.51 -18.41
C PRO A 163 1.07 -6.39 -18.12
N VAL A 164 2.17 -5.78 -17.66
CA VAL A 164 3.46 -6.42 -17.47
C VAL A 164 4.01 -6.09 -16.09
N PHE A 165 4.39 -7.11 -15.32
CA PHE A 165 5.07 -6.98 -14.05
C PHE A 165 6.55 -6.60 -14.20
N LEU A 166 7.21 -6.25 -13.09
CA LEU A 166 8.62 -5.85 -13.08
C LEU A 166 9.59 -6.96 -13.50
N ASP A 167 9.18 -8.23 -13.42
CA ASP A 167 9.94 -9.42 -13.86
C ASP A 167 9.58 -9.86 -15.28
N ASP A 168 9.02 -8.97 -16.11
CA ASP A 168 8.60 -9.19 -17.49
C ASP A 168 7.47 -10.22 -17.69
N ARG A 169 6.87 -10.75 -16.62
CA ARG A 169 5.67 -11.59 -16.72
C ARG A 169 4.48 -10.75 -17.15
N ARG A 170 3.63 -11.31 -17.99
CA ARG A 170 2.41 -10.64 -18.45
C ARG A 170 1.22 -11.11 -17.63
N LEU A 171 0.33 -10.16 -17.35
CA LEU A 171 -1.00 -10.46 -16.85
C LEU A 171 -1.84 -10.88 -18.06
N GLU A 172 -2.15 -12.17 -18.16
CA GLU A 172 -3.09 -12.70 -19.14
C GLU A 172 -4.49 -12.66 -18.53
N THR A 173 -5.45 -12.08 -19.24
CA THR A 173 -6.86 -11.98 -18.84
C THR A 173 -7.66 -13.17 -19.36
#